data_ce40f97b2e9a37c210a338ecc377415d
#
_entry.id   ce40f97b2e9a37c210a338ecc377415d
#
_cell.length_a   1.000
_cell.length_b   1.000
_cell.length_c   1.000
_cell.angle_alpha   90.00
_cell.angle_beta   90.00
_cell.angle_gamma   90.00
#
_symmetry.space_group_name_H-M   'P 1'
#
loop_
_entity.id
_entity.type
_entity.pdbx_description
1 polymer ?
#
loop_
_entity_poly.entity_id
_entity_poly.type
_entity_poly.pdbx_seq_one_letter_code
_entity_poly.pdbx_strand_id
1 'polypeptide(L)'
;MKRGIIQSRGLGDILIALPIARAYYERGEEIVWPICEEFYGSVKDSVAWVTWVPMKTDDRGSFFLEQPLKIFKYHDVDPNQALYLYHYLNVAPELTEPELFNILKFDQYKYWKSGVPFVLKWTLELCITRDPAAEDSLRSTLGIKQGDRYAVVSMKGSNFSAAVPQGFFDPNVRLINVDDNLTDSIFDWLGVIEGAEAAVCVDSAVANMIDQMGVVGPKLYWIRRSPWDLTPVLGSTWTIIPTNLPIKDPVRVDPAAEAVKKAQPQPVLQGRTAAQANGGDQSSLTSHVPFKAAGKIPTSFMSALKK
;
A
#
# COMPACT_ATOMS: atom_id res chain seq x y z
N MET A 1 6.20 -24.64 3.86
CA MET A 1 6.67 -24.02 2.62
C MET A 1 6.93 -22.54 2.89
N LYS A 2 7.94 -21.93 2.25
CA LYS A 2 8.21 -20.50 2.42
C LYS A 2 7.59 -19.71 1.27
N ARG A 3 6.99 -18.56 1.58
CA ARG A 3 6.39 -17.61 0.64
C ARG A 3 7.14 -16.31 0.67
N GLY A 4 7.66 -15.85 -0.45
CA GLY A 4 8.27 -14.54 -0.60
C GLY A 4 7.22 -13.48 -0.94
N ILE A 5 7.32 -12.28 -0.35
CA ILE A 5 6.49 -11.12 -0.72
C ILE A 5 7.39 -10.03 -1.27
N ILE A 6 7.10 -9.53 -2.47
CA ILE A 6 7.77 -8.39 -3.09
C ILE A 6 6.81 -7.20 -3.12
N GLN A 7 6.78 -6.46 -2.04
CA GLN A 7 6.19 -5.15 -1.81
C GLN A 7 7.03 -4.44 -0.76
N SER A 8 8.23 -4.06 -1.14
CA SER A 8 9.29 -3.63 -0.21
C SER A 8 9.13 -2.19 0.25
N ARG A 9 8.39 -1.37 -0.49
CA ARG A 9 8.26 0.08 -0.30
C ARG A 9 6.81 0.54 -0.38
N GLY A 10 6.55 1.70 0.24
CA GLY A 10 5.22 2.30 0.33
C GLY A 10 4.44 1.70 1.50
N LEU A 11 4.50 2.35 2.68
CA LEU A 11 3.87 1.81 3.89
C LEU A 11 2.38 1.51 3.67
N GLY A 12 1.63 2.38 2.97
CA GLY A 12 0.23 2.13 2.64
C GLY A 12 0.02 0.87 1.78
N ASP A 13 0.93 0.62 0.83
CA ASP A 13 0.91 -0.59 -0.01
C ASP A 13 1.26 -1.85 0.79
N ILE A 14 2.19 -1.73 1.75
CA ILE A 14 2.55 -2.82 2.67
C ILE A 14 1.32 -3.18 3.52
N LEU A 15 0.63 -2.20 4.11
CA LEU A 15 -0.59 -2.43 4.88
C LEU A 15 -1.68 -3.13 4.05
N ILE A 16 -1.88 -2.71 2.80
CA ILE A 16 -2.82 -3.36 1.87
C ILE A 16 -2.44 -4.82 1.61
N ALA A 17 -1.15 -5.13 1.59
CA ALA A 17 -0.66 -6.48 1.32
C ALA A 17 -0.58 -7.39 2.57
N LEU A 18 -0.68 -6.85 3.79
CA LEU A 18 -0.63 -7.67 5.02
C LEU A 18 -1.71 -8.76 5.07
N PRO A 19 -2.99 -8.50 4.74
CA PRO A 19 -3.99 -9.57 4.72
C PRO A 19 -3.72 -10.63 3.64
N ILE A 20 -3.04 -10.26 2.54
CA ILE A 20 -2.60 -11.23 1.54
C ILE A 20 -1.56 -12.18 2.16
N ALA A 21 -0.54 -11.62 2.80
CA ALA A 21 0.48 -12.40 3.48
C ALA A 21 -0.12 -13.28 4.59
N ARG A 22 -1.07 -12.73 5.37
CA ARG A 22 -1.79 -13.45 6.42
C ARG A 22 -2.54 -14.67 5.88
N ALA A 23 -3.20 -14.54 4.73
CA ALA A 23 -3.91 -15.65 4.10
C ALA A 23 -2.99 -16.82 3.73
N TYR A 24 -1.72 -16.57 3.39
CA TYR A 24 -0.73 -17.61 3.15
C TYR A 24 -0.18 -18.17 4.47
N TYR A 25 0.07 -17.32 5.45
CA TYR A 25 0.49 -17.75 6.79
C TYR A 25 -0.52 -18.71 7.42
N GLU A 26 -1.82 -18.42 7.32
CA GLU A 26 -2.90 -19.28 7.82
C GLU A 26 -2.99 -20.66 7.10
N ARG A 27 -2.38 -20.78 5.92
CA ARG A 27 -2.22 -22.06 5.20
C ARG A 27 -0.98 -22.83 5.67
N GLY A 28 -0.25 -22.33 6.66
CA GLY A 28 0.96 -22.94 7.20
C GLY A 28 2.24 -22.58 6.42
N GLU A 29 2.22 -21.49 5.65
CA GLU A 29 3.41 -21.00 4.96
C GLU A 29 4.19 -20.02 5.84
N GLU A 30 5.49 -20.11 5.87
CA GLU A 30 6.38 -19.11 6.47
C GLU A 30 6.53 -17.93 5.51
N ILE A 31 6.28 -16.72 6.00
CA ILE A 31 6.34 -15.52 5.17
C ILE A 31 7.71 -14.85 5.32
N VAL A 32 8.42 -14.67 4.20
CA VAL A 32 9.66 -13.90 4.11
C VAL A 32 9.39 -12.63 3.31
N TRP A 33 9.57 -11.48 3.97
CA TRP A 33 9.21 -10.20 3.36
C TRP A 33 10.36 -9.19 3.46
N PRO A 34 11.11 -8.98 2.36
CA PRO A 34 12.08 -7.91 2.25
C PRO A 34 11.40 -6.54 2.30
N ILE A 35 11.85 -5.65 3.19
CA ILE A 35 11.26 -4.34 3.43
C ILE A 35 12.34 -3.26 3.44
N CYS A 36 12.07 -2.08 2.89
CA CYS A 36 12.98 -0.94 3.02
C CYS A 36 13.09 -0.50 4.47
N GLU A 37 14.32 -0.20 4.93
CA GLU A 37 14.64 0.10 6.33
C GLU A 37 13.74 1.19 6.93
N GLU A 38 13.37 2.20 6.13
CA GLU A 38 12.51 3.31 6.56
C GLU A 38 11.10 2.89 6.99
N PHE A 39 10.63 1.68 6.61
CA PHE A 39 9.31 1.17 7.00
C PHE A 39 9.39 0.01 8.00
N TYR A 40 10.57 -0.52 8.26
CA TYR A 40 10.75 -1.69 9.11
C TYR A 40 10.26 -1.45 10.55
N GLY A 41 10.63 -0.32 11.14
CA GLY A 41 10.18 0.08 12.48
C GLY A 41 8.66 0.11 12.60
N SER A 42 7.97 0.61 11.56
CA SER A 42 6.52 0.80 11.56
C SER A 42 5.70 -0.48 11.67
N VAL A 43 6.29 -1.66 11.36
CA VAL A 43 5.52 -2.92 11.26
C VAL A 43 6.10 -4.08 12.05
N LYS A 44 7.40 -4.08 12.38
CA LYS A 44 8.13 -5.25 12.87
C LYS A 44 7.53 -5.86 14.15
N ASP A 45 7.16 -5.02 15.11
CA ASP A 45 6.71 -5.47 16.42
C ASP A 45 5.22 -5.85 16.40
N SER A 46 4.42 -5.09 15.64
CA SER A 46 2.99 -5.36 15.48
C SER A 46 2.68 -6.56 14.57
N VAL A 47 3.63 -6.97 13.72
CA VAL A 47 3.46 -8.06 12.74
C VAL A 47 4.59 -9.09 12.89
N ALA A 48 4.75 -9.63 14.09
CA ALA A 48 5.84 -10.53 14.46
C ALA A 48 5.80 -11.92 13.78
N TRP A 49 4.69 -12.29 13.14
CA TRP A 49 4.55 -13.56 12.41
C TRP A 49 5.20 -13.54 11.01
N VAL A 50 5.70 -12.41 10.55
CA VAL A 50 6.45 -12.25 9.29
C VAL A 50 7.95 -12.24 9.58
N THR A 51 8.72 -12.97 8.80
CA THR A 51 10.18 -12.82 8.75
C THR A 51 10.53 -11.61 7.91
N TRP A 52 10.61 -10.45 8.57
CA TRP A 52 11.00 -9.20 7.94
C TRP A 52 12.49 -9.15 7.69
N VAL A 53 12.90 -8.73 6.49
CA VAL A 53 14.32 -8.57 6.14
C VAL A 53 14.54 -7.13 5.66
N PRO A 54 15.11 -6.25 6.51
CA PRO A 54 15.34 -4.86 6.14
C PRO A 54 16.37 -4.73 5.02
N MET A 55 16.11 -3.83 4.07
CA MET A 55 16.94 -3.52 2.91
C MET A 55 17.19 -2.03 2.82
N LYS A 56 18.36 -1.66 2.31
CA LYS A 56 18.65 -0.26 1.97
C LYS A 56 18.03 0.13 0.65
N THR A 57 17.45 1.33 0.62
CA THR A 57 17.08 1.97 -0.63
C THR A 57 18.31 2.43 -1.38
N ASP A 58 18.29 2.32 -2.69
CA ASP A 58 19.32 2.85 -3.58
C ASP A 58 18.73 3.59 -4.78
N ASP A 59 19.52 4.45 -5.41
CA ASP A 59 19.06 5.27 -6.55
C ASP A 59 18.74 4.43 -7.80
N ARG A 60 19.18 3.17 -7.86
CA ARG A 60 18.93 2.26 -8.98
C ARG A 60 17.60 1.53 -8.84
N GLY A 61 16.95 1.62 -7.68
CA GLY A 61 15.70 0.92 -7.41
C GLY A 61 15.83 -0.59 -7.27
N SER A 62 17.03 -1.09 -6.92
CA SER A 62 17.28 -2.53 -6.79
C SER A 62 16.40 -3.21 -5.72
N PHE A 63 15.88 -2.41 -4.76
CA PHE A 63 14.95 -2.85 -3.73
C PHE A 63 13.56 -3.28 -4.27
N PHE A 64 13.23 -2.96 -5.53
CA PHE A 64 11.97 -3.41 -6.12
C PHE A 64 11.98 -4.88 -6.56
N LEU A 65 13.13 -5.42 -6.92
CA LEU A 65 13.24 -6.80 -7.38
C LEU A 65 14.59 -7.46 -7.06
N GLU A 66 15.71 -6.84 -7.43
CA GLU A 66 17.02 -7.47 -7.37
C GLU A 66 17.44 -7.86 -5.93
N GLN A 67 17.30 -6.93 -4.97
CA GLN A 67 17.61 -7.22 -3.56
C GLN A 67 16.63 -8.25 -2.96
N PRO A 68 15.30 -8.15 -3.13
CA PRO A 68 14.37 -9.19 -2.72
C PRO A 68 14.73 -10.58 -3.22
N LEU A 69 15.07 -10.74 -4.49
CA LEU A 69 15.46 -12.04 -5.04
C LEU A 69 16.75 -12.61 -4.43
N LYS A 70 17.74 -11.74 -4.12
CA LYS A 70 18.95 -12.15 -3.40
C LYS A 70 18.62 -12.62 -1.97
N ILE A 71 17.74 -11.92 -1.29
CA ILE A 71 17.26 -12.26 0.06
C ILE A 71 16.52 -13.61 0.02
N PHE A 72 15.65 -13.83 -0.94
CA PHE A 72 14.93 -15.08 -1.10
C PHE A 72 15.87 -16.26 -1.28
N LYS A 73 16.90 -16.10 -2.10
CA LYS A 73 17.93 -17.12 -2.25
C LYS A 73 18.63 -17.44 -0.93
N TYR A 74 18.92 -16.43 -0.11
CA TYR A 74 19.56 -16.61 1.20
C TYR A 74 18.63 -17.31 2.21
N HIS A 75 17.33 -17.05 2.12
CA HIS A 75 16.31 -17.62 3.01
C HIS A 75 15.67 -18.91 2.47
N ASP A 76 16.19 -19.51 1.40
CA ASP A 76 15.65 -20.69 0.74
C ASP A 76 14.18 -20.54 0.30
N VAL A 77 13.81 -19.36 -0.17
CA VAL A 77 12.53 -19.11 -0.81
C VAL A 77 12.68 -19.37 -2.30
N ASP A 78 11.84 -20.27 -2.84
CA ASP A 78 11.75 -20.47 -4.29
C ASP A 78 11.21 -19.18 -4.95
N PRO A 79 11.92 -18.55 -5.89
CA PRO A 79 11.43 -17.38 -6.60
C PRO A 79 10.07 -17.56 -7.28
N ASN A 80 9.73 -18.78 -7.70
CA ASN A 80 8.43 -19.13 -8.27
C ASN A 80 7.30 -19.13 -7.22
N GLN A 81 7.63 -19.15 -5.94
CA GLN A 81 6.70 -18.99 -4.82
C GLN A 81 6.62 -17.55 -4.32
N ALA A 82 7.35 -16.63 -4.93
CA ALA A 82 7.28 -15.22 -4.58
C ALA A 82 6.07 -14.53 -5.22
N LEU A 83 5.43 -13.67 -4.44
CA LEU A 83 4.34 -12.81 -4.89
C LEU A 83 4.91 -11.42 -5.20
N TYR A 84 4.92 -11.05 -6.48
CA TYR A 84 5.26 -9.71 -6.92
C TYR A 84 4.00 -8.86 -6.95
N LEU A 85 3.85 -7.96 -5.96
CA LEU A 85 2.62 -7.19 -5.74
C LEU A 85 2.68 -5.74 -6.24
N TYR A 86 3.79 -5.34 -6.83
CA TYR A 86 3.87 -4.03 -7.45
C TYR A 86 3.01 -3.97 -8.70
N HIS A 87 2.34 -2.85 -8.85
CA HIS A 87 1.49 -2.52 -9.99
C HIS A 87 2.27 -1.77 -11.10
N TYR A 88 3.60 -1.61 -10.96
CA TYR A 88 4.41 -0.80 -11.86
C TYR A 88 4.97 -1.61 -13.02
N LEU A 89 4.75 -1.09 -14.24
CA LEU A 89 5.16 -1.70 -15.50
C LEU A 89 6.67 -1.78 -15.72
N ASN A 90 7.40 -0.80 -15.17
CA ASN A 90 8.76 -0.53 -15.65
C ASN A 90 9.85 -1.32 -14.92
N VAL A 91 9.54 -1.93 -13.79
CA VAL A 91 10.55 -2.61 -12.95
C VAL A 91 10.70 -4.08 -13.31
N ALA A 92 9.58 -4.74 -13.62
CA ALA A 92 9.55 -6.15 -13.99
C ALA A 92 8.30 -6.40 -14.86
N PRO A 93 8.32 -5.96 -16.13
CA PRO A 93 7.15 -6.06 -17.01
C PRO A 93 6.67 -7.49 -17.22
N GLU A 94 7.58 -8.45 -17.19
CA GLU A 94 7.29 -9.88 -17.30
C GLU A 94 6.57 -10.47 -16.07
N LEU A 95 6.58 -9.76 -14.95
CA LEU A 95 5.92 -10.16 -13.68
C LEU A 95 4.61 -9.42 -13.45
N THR A 96 4.22 -8.53 -14.36
CA THR A 96 3.01 -7.71 -14.26
C THR A 96 2.01 -8.06 -15.37
N GLU A 97 0.77 -7.62 -15.20
CA GLU A 97 -0.33 -7.83 -16.15
C GLU A 97 -0.84 -6.46 -16.61
N PRO A 98 -0.18 -5.85 -17.61
CA PRO A 98 -0.45 -4.46 -18.00
C PRO A 98 -1.89 -4.18 -18.40
N GLU A 99 -2.57 -5.14 -19.01
CA GLU A 99 -3.96 -5.05 -19.46
C GLU A 99 -4.94 -4.82 -18.30
N LEU A 100 -4.55 -5.20 -17.08
CA LEU A 100 -5.40 -5.06 -15.91
C LEU A 100 -5.29 -3.68 -15.25
N PHE A 101 -4.29 -2.87 -15.60
CA PHE A 101 -4.07 -1.57 -14.94
C PHE A 101 -5.15 -0.53 -15.21
N ASN A 102 -5.88 -0.69 -16.31
CA ASN A 102 -7.02 0.15 -16.64
C ASN A 102 -8.36 -0.40 -16.13
N ILE A 103 -8.38 -1.63 -15.61
CA ILE A 103 -9.57 -2.35 -15.18
C ILE A 103 -9.63 -2.43 -13.67
N LEU A 104 -8.50 -2.74 -13.03
CA LEU A 104 -8.39 -2.91 -11.58
C LEU A 104 -7.68 -1.71 -10.94
N LYS A 105 -8.16 -1.30 -9.79
CA LYS A 105 -7.40 -0.40 -8.93
C LYS A 105 -6.16 -1.14 -8.41
N PHE A 106 -5.12 -0.40 -8.01
CA PHE A 106 -3.84 -0.97 -7.61
C PHE A 106 -3.96 -1.97 -6.44
N ASP A 107 -4.86 -1.72 -5.50
CA ASP A 107 -5.16 -2.62 -4.40
C ASP A 107 -5.91 -3.88 -4.87
N GLN A 108 -6.89 -3.75 -5.75
CA GLN A 108 -7.58 -4.88 -6.37
C GLN A 108 -6.60 -5.75 -7.16
N TYR A 109 -5.65 -5.12 -7.88
CA TYR A 109 -4.62 -5.83 -8.62
C TYR A 109 -3.76 -6.73 -7.71
N LYS A 110 -3.34 -6.24 -6.53
CA LYS A 110 -2.55 -7.03 -5.57
C LYS A 110 -3.29 -8.31 -5.15
N TYR A 111 -4.56 -8.20 -4.84
CA TYR A 111 -5.40 -9.33 -4.45
C TYR A 111 -5.65 -10.30 -5.60
N TRP A 112 -5.94 -9.77 -6.78
CA TRP A 112 -6.06 -10.59 -7.98
C TRP A 112 -4.77 -11.36 -8.28
N LYS A 113 -3.63 -10.68 -8.29
CA LYS A 113 -2.30 -11.26 -8.55
C LYS A 113 -1.94 -12.34 -7.55
N SER A 114 -2.32 -12.19 -6.30
CA SER A 114 -2.06 -13.16 -5.24
C SER A 114 -3.05 -14.32 -5.19
N GLY A 115 -4.16 -14.26 -5.91
CA GLY A 115 -5.25 -15.24 -5.80
C GLY A 115 -5.96 -15.25 -4.43
N VAL A 116 -5.83 -14.15 -3.67
CA VAL A 116 -6.49 -13.97 -2.37
C VAL A 116 -7.78 -13.16 -2.58
N PRO A 117 -8.91 -13.56 -1.98
CA PRO A 117 -10.18 -12.83 -2.10
C PRO A 117 -10.04 -11.38 -1.63
N PHE A 118 -10.50 -10.43 -2.47
CA PHE A 118 -10.34 -8.99 -2.20
C PHE A 118 -11.03 -8.53 -0.91
N VAL A 119 -12.11 -9.21 -0.49
CA VAL A 119 -12.80 -8.92 0.77
C VAL A 119 -11.89 -9.01 2.00
N LEU A 120 -10.81 -9.79 1.93
CA LEU A 120 -9.84 -9.91 3.02
C LEU A 120 -9.01 -8.64 3.23
N LYS A 121 -9.06 -7.66 2.33
CA LYS A 121 -8.42 -6.36 2.54
C LYS A 121 -8.83 -5.73 3.87
N TRP A 122 -10.08 -5.90 4.27
CA TRP A 122 -10.65 -5.31 5.50
C TRP A 122 -10.55 -6.24 6.73
N THR A 123 -9.49 -7.05 6.78
CA THR A 123 -9.16 -7.89 7.94
C THR A 123 -7.79 -7.56 8.51
N LEU A 124 -7.33 -6.31 8.36
CA LEU A 124 -6.02 -5.88 8.84
C LEU A 124 -5.88 -6.08 10.35
N GLU A 125 -6.95 -5.96 11.11
CA GLU A 125 -6.97 -6.22 12.56
C GLU A 125 -6.52 -7.63 12.93
N LEU A 126 -6.77 -8.62 12.05
CA LEU A 126 -6.34 -10.00 12.25
C LEU A 126 -4.84 -10.21 11.92
N CYS A 127 -4.20 -9.22 11.31
CA CYS A 127 -2.82 -9.30 10.87
C CYS A 127 -1.85 -8.72 11.90
N ILE A 128 -2.33 -7.89 12.82
CA ILE A 128 -1.49 -7.12 13.75
C ILE A 128 -1.75 -7.49 15.20
N THR A 129 -0.75 -7.21 16.02
CA THR A 129 -0.88 -7.16 17.48
C THR A 129 -0.74 -5.70 17.89
N ARG A 130 -1.78 -5.15 18.51
CA ARG A 130 -1.76 -3.79 19.07
C ARG A 130 -0.96 -3.78 20.37
N ASP A 131 -0.31 -2.66 20.65
CA ASP A 131 0.35 -2.38 21.94
C ASP A 131 -0.42 -1.27 22.68
N PRO A 132 -1.34 -1.61 23.60
CA PRO A 132 -2.11 -0.63 24.35
C PRO A 132 -1.21 0.32 25.19
N ALA A 133 -0.06 -0.14 25.64
CA ALA A 133 0.85 0.69 26.44
C ALA A 133 1.52 1.75 25.55
N ALA A 134 1.92 1.41 24.33
CA ALA A 134 2.45 2.37 23.36
C ALA A 134 1.37 3.37 22.92
N GLU A 135 0.13 2.91 22.67
CA GLU A 135 -1.01 3.78 22.35
C GLU A 135 -1.29 4.79 23.49
N ASP A 136 -1.30 4.35 24.74
CA ASP A 136 -1.50 5.22 25.91
C ASP A 136 -0.33 6.19 26.13
N SER A 137 0.90 5.73 25.88
CA SER A 137 2.09 6.57 25.92
C SER A 137 2.01 7.69 24.88
N LEU A 138 1.62 7.36 23.65
CA LEU A 138 1.43 8.34 22.58
C LEU A 138 0.34 9.35 22.93
N ARG A 139 -0.81 8.86 23.44
CA ARG A 139 -1.91 9.72 23.91
C ARG A 139 -1.45 10.70 24.99
N SER A 140 -0.64 10.22 25.95
CA SER A 140 -0.06 11.03 27.02
C SER A 140 0.94 12.06 26.48
N THR A 141 1.81 11.67 25.54
CA THR A 141 2.77 12.55 24.88
C THR A 141 2.07 13.67 24.11
N LEU A 142 0.94 13.36 23.48
CA LEU A 142 0.09 14.35 22.81
C LEU A 142 -0.70 15.21 23.79
N GLY A 143 -0.69 14.91 25.09
CA GLY A 143 -1.43 15.62 26.12
C GLY A 143 -2.94 15.51 25.95
N ILE A 144 -3.44 14.39 25.42
CA ILE A 144 -4.87 14.13 25.26
C ILE A 144 -5.45 13.65 26.58
N LYS A 145 -6.49 14.33 27.06
CA LYS A 145 -7.23 13.98 28.27
C LYS A 145 -8.59 13.41 27.94
N GLN A 146 -9.17 12.72 28.91
CA GLN A 146 -10.56 12.25 28.77
C GLN A 146 -11.50 13.44 28.59
N GLY A 147 -12.33 13.39 27.54
CA GLY A 147 -13.28 14.44 27.21
C GLY A 147 -12.74 15.54 26.29
N ASP A 148 -11.46 15.50 25.93
CA ASP A 148 -10.91 16.46 24.95
C ASP A 148 -11.57 16.28 23.58
N ARG A 149 -11.88 17.41 22.94
CA ARG A 149 -12.39 17.45 21.56
C ARG A 149 -11.23 17.64 20.61
N TYR A 150 -10.99 16.66 19.76
CA TYR A 150 -9.90 16.72 18.79
C TYR A 150 -10.21 15.97 17.49
N ALA A 151 -9.52 16.35 16.45
CA ALA A 151 -9.49 15.65 15.17
C ALA A 151 -8.05 15.26 14.81
N VAL A 152 -7.89 14.03 14.30
CA VAL A 152 -6.61 13.54 13.79
C VAL A 152 -6.45 13.95 12.33
N VAL A 153 -5.27 14.43 11.98
CA VAL A 153 -4.97 15.00 10.66
C VAL A 153 -3.72 14.33 10.10
N SER A 154 -3.86 13.66 8.96
CA SER A 154 -2.75 13.04 8.21
C SER A 154 -2.69 13.62 6.81
N MET A 155 -1.98 14.76 6.68
CA MET A 155 -1.94 15.57 5.46
C MET A 155 -0.70 15.33 4.59
N LYS A 156 0.16 14.40 4.96
CA LYS A 156 1.38 14.07 4.24
C LYS A 156 1.27 12.68 3.63
N GLY A 157 1.35 12.58 2.33
CA GLY A 157 1.58 11.34 1.58
C GLY A 157 3.04 11.23 1.13
N SER A 158 3.40 10.20 0.37
CA SER A 158 4.77 9.94 -0.08
C SER A 158 5.39 11.06 -0.92
N ASN A 159 4.59 11.75 -1.74
CA ASN A 159 5.02 12.82 -2.65
C ASN A 159 3.99 13.96 -2.75
N PHE A 160 3.11 14.06 -1.76
CA PHE A 160 2.02 15.02 -1.75
C PHE A 160 1.75 15.45 -0.31
N SER A 161 1.41 16.72 -0.12
CA SER A 161 0.88 17.23 1.14
C SER A 161 -0.28 18.18 0.86
N ALA A 162 -1.26 18.21 1.75
CA ALA A 162 -2.38 19.11 1.73
C ALA A 162 -2.49 19.88 3.05
N ALA A 163 -3.44 20.78 3.13
CA ALA A 163 -3.82 21.42 4.37
C ALA A 163 -5.32 21.20 4.59
N VAL A 164 -5.73 21.11 5.84
CA VAL A 164 -7.15 21.15 6.18
C VAL A 164 -7.74 22.50 5.75
N PRO A 165 -8.86 22.52 5.02
CA PRO A 165 -9.47 23.78 4.63
C PRO A 165 -9.76 24.67 5.84
N GLN A 166 -9.51 25.97 5.70
CA GLN A 166 -9.78 26.92 6.77
C GLN A 166 -11.27 26.90 7.16
N GLY A 167 -11.56 26.88 8.44
CA GLY A 167 -12.93 26.83 8.96
C GLY A 167 -13.64 25.47 8.81
N PHE A 168 -12.91 24.43 8.42
CA PHE A 168 -13.50 23.09 8.28
C PHE A 168 -13.97 22.51 9.63
N PHE A 169 -13.22 22.76 10.70
CA PHE A 169 -13.60 22.37 12.05
C PHE A 169 -14.03 23.57 12.90
N ASP A 170 -14.84 23.28 13.93
CA ASP A 170 -15.10 24.20 15.02
C ASP A 170 -13.77 24.66 15.63
N PRO A 171 -13.58 25.97 15.93
CA PRO A 171 -12.34 26.48 16.56
C PRO A 171 -11.95 25.81 17.87
N ASN A 172 -12.91 25.19 18.58
CA ASN A 172 -12.67 24.46 19.84
C ASN A 172 -12.20 23.02 19.62
N VAL A 173 -12.14 22.52 18.38
CA VAL A 173 -11.60 21.20 18.07
C VAL A 173 -10.09 21.30 17.86
N ARG A 174 -9.32 20.67 18.71
CA ARG A 174 -7.86 20.61 18.58
C ARG A 174 -7.46 19.74 17.40
N LEU A 175 -6.59 20.24 16.52
CA LEU A 175 -6.03 19.44 15.43
C LEU A 175 -4.75 18.75 15.89
N ILE A 176 -4.69 17.43 15.73
CA ILE A 176 -3.55 16.60 16.05
C ILE A 176 -3.00 16.04 14.75
N ASN A 177 -1.82 16.52 14.35
CA ASN A 177 -1.14 16.01 13.17
C ASN A 177 -0.46 14.69 13.48
N VAL A 178 -0.63 13.71 12.61
CA VAL A 178 0.17 12.48 12.64
C VAL A 178 1.61 12.82 12.31
N ASP A 179 2.51 12.44 13.22
CA ASP A 179 3.95 12.63 13.09
C ASP A 179 4.66 11.30 13.32
N ASP A 180 5.39 10.84 12.32
CA ASP A 180 6.11 9.57 12.33
C ASP A 180 7.28 9.55 13.33
N ASN A 181 7.67 10.71 13.88
CA ASN A 181 8.74 10.80 14.88
C ASN A 181 8.26 10.60 16.34
N LEU A 182 6.96 10.52 16.56
CA LEU A 182 6.40 10.38 17.92
C LEU A 182 6.31 8.93 18.40
N THR A 183 6.33 7.99 17.47
CA THR A 183 6.29 6.55 17.73
C THR A 183 6.90 5.77 16.58
N ASP A 184 7.45 4.59 16.89
CA ASP A 184 8.03 3.71 15.86
C ASP A 184 6.95 3.00 15.02
N SER A 185 5.84 2.62 15.64
CA SER A 185 4.77 1.89 14.98
C SER A 185 3.62 2.80 14.53
N ILE A 186 3.22 2.69 13.27
CA ILE A 186 2.03 3.40 12.76
C ILE A 186 0.75 2.97 13.50
N PHE A 187 0.72 1.76 14.04
CA PHE A 187 -0.46 1.21 14.71
C PHE A 187 -0.70 1.83 16.09
N ASP A 188 0.32 2.45 16.72
CA ASP A 188 0.16 3.16 18.00
C ASP A 188 -0.77 4.37 17.88
N TRP A 189 -0.98 4.86 16.66
CA TRP A 189 -1.96 5.92 16.40
C TRP A 189 -3.42 5.45 16.48
N LEU A 190 -3.69 4.16 16.48
CA LEU A 190 -5.07 3.65 16.50
C LEU A 190 -5.85 4.14 17.72
N GLY A 191 -5.29 4.07 18.93
CA GLY A 191 -5.95 4.56 20.12
C GLY A 191 -6.24 6.07 20.11
N VAL A 192 -5.37 6.86 19.48
CA VAL A 192 -5.60 8.31 19.28
C VAL A 192 -6.70 8.54 18.24
N ILE A 193 -6.72 7.76 17.14
CA ILE A 193 -7.71 7.90 16.06
C ILE A 193 -9.10 7.49 16.55
N GLU A 194 -9.22 6.38 17.25
CA GLU A 194 -10.49 5.88 17.78
C GLU A 194 -11.16 6.85 18.77
N GLY A 195 -10.36 7.61 19.53
CA GLY A 195 -10.87 8.63 20.45
C GLY A 195 -11.17 9.99 19.82
N ALA A 196 -10.89 10.20 18.54
CA ALA A 196 -11.08 11.47 17.86
C ALA A 196 -12.55 11.68 17.43
N GLU A 197 -12.98 12.95 17.31
CA GLU A 197 -14.27 13.29 16.69
C GLU A 197 -14.24 13.08 15.16
N ALA A 198 -13.07 13.23 14.57
CA ALA A 198 -12.86 13.08 13.15
C ALA A 198 -11.42 12.67 12.80
N ALA A 199 -11.26 12.03 11.66
CA ALA A 199 -9.96 11.81 11.03
C ALA A 199 -10.01 12.39 9.61
N VAL A 200 -9.04 13.27 9.28
CA VAL A 200 -8.87 13.85 7.95
C VAL A 200 -7.56 13.38 7.37
N CYS A 201 -7.62 12.67 6.27
CA CYS A 201 -6.46 12.06 5.66
C CYS A 201 -6.35 12.40 4.18
N VAL A 202 -5.13 12.63 3.71
CA VAL A 202 -4.81 12.44 2.30
C VAL A 202 -4.64 10.95 2.02
N ASP A 203 -4.50 10.58 0.75
CA ASP A 203 -4.11 9.23 0.32
C ASP A 203 -2.73 8.86 0.93
N SER A 204 -2.76 8.12 2.03
CA SER A 204 -1.60 7.86 2.90
C SER A 204 -1.71 6.48 3.56
N ALA A 205 -0.64 6.05 4.23
CA ALA A 205 -0.63 4.83 5.03
C ALA A 205 -1.66 4.88 6.17
N VAL A 206 -1.81 6.04 6.83
CA VAL A 206 -2.78 6.24 7.91
C VAL A 206 -4.21 6.05 7.41
N ALA A 207 -4.53 6.61 6.23
CA ALA A 207 -5.85 6.44 5.62
C ALA A 207 -6.15 4.98 5.29
N ASN A 208 -5.16 4.26 4.73
CA ASN A 208 -5.28 2.82 4.46
C ASN A 208 -5.44 2.00 5.74
N MET A 209 -4.72 2.35 6.81
CA MET A 209 -4.85 1.71 8.12
C MET A 209 -6.27 1.88 8.67
N ILE A 210 -6.77 3.11 8.74
CA ILE A 210 -8.13 3.43 9.22
C ILE A 210 -9.19 2.64 8.43
N ASP A 211 -9.09 2.65 7.10
CA ASP A 211 -10.05 1.99 6.22
C ASP A 211 -10.05 0.47 6.41
N GLN A 212 -8.88 -0.15 6.45
CA GLN A 212 -8.74 -1.60 6.54
C GLN A 212 -9.01 -2.15 7.94
N MET A 213 -8.81 -1.33 9.00
CA MET A 213 -9.17 -1.67 10.37
C MET A 213 -10.67 -1.49 10.65
N GLY A 214 -11.40 -0.83 9.75
CA GLY A 214 -12.82 -0.51 9.96
C GLY A 214 -13.03 0.36 11.19
N VAL A 215 -12.15 1.32 11.45
CA VAL A 215 -12.22 2.19 12.64
C VAL A 215 -13.57 2.86 12.72
N VAL A 216 -14.23 2.69 13.86
CA VAL A 216 -15.53 3.29 14.18
C VAL A 216 -15.35 4.41 15.22
N GLY A 217 -16.25 5.38 15.20
CA GLY A 217 -16.27 6.52 16.12
C GLY A 217 -16.02 7.84 15.41
N PRO A 218 -14.83 8.10 14.83
CA PRO A 218 -14.58 9.36 14.19
C PRO A 218 -15.33 9.51 12.85
N LYS A 219 -15.66 10.75 12.49
CA LYS A 219 -16.08 11.08 11.11
C LYS A 219 -14.86 11.02 10.21
N LEU A 220 -14.95 10.27 9.10
CA LEU A 220 -13.83 10.04 8.20
C LEU A 220 -13.90 10.96 6.99
N TYR A 221 -12.82 11.71 6.74
CA TYR A 221 -12.71 12.65 5.63
C TYR A 221 -11.48 12.34 4.80
N TRP A 222 -11.69 12.16 3.49
CA TRP A 222 -10.64 11.84 2.53
C TRP A 222 -10.37 13.02 1.61
N ILE A 223 -9.14 13.50 1.57
CA ILE A 223 -8.66 14.48 0.62
C ILE A 223 -7.97 13.76 -0.53
N ARG A 224 -8.54 13.84 -1.74
CA ARG A 224 -7.96 13.20 -2.91
C ARG A 224 -6.63 13.84 -3.29
N ARG A 225 -5.67 12.99 -3.60
CA ARG A 225 -4.35 13.39 -4.08
C ARG A 225 -4.39 13.90 -5.52
N SER A 226 -5.28 13.36 -6.34
CA SER A 226 -5.40 13.64 -7.76
C SER A 226 -6.86 13.48 -8.20
N PRO A 227 -7.33 14.18 -9.26
CA PRO A 227 -8.61 13.91 -9.88
C PRO A 227 -8.61 12.55 -10.60
N TRP A 228 -7.42 12.05 -10.99
CA TRP A 228 -7.25 10.70 -11.52
C TRP A 228 -7.38 9.72 -10.37
N ASP A 229 -8.23 8.73 -10.53
CA ASP A 229 -8.62 7.82 -9.45
C ASP A 229 -7.49 6.83 -9.09
N LEU A 230 -6.50 7.34 -8.35
CA LEU A 230 -5.46 6.51 -7.70
C LEU A 230 -5.87 6.06 -6.30
N THR A 231 -7.05 6.47 -5.84
CA THR A 231 -7.58 6.10 -4.53
C THR A 231 -7.87 4.59 -4.51
N PRO A 232 -7.47 3.86 -3.45
CA PRO A 232 -7.85 2.46 -3.29
C PRO A 232 -9.35 2.30 -3.18
N VAL A 233 -9.86 1.08 -3.24
CA VAL A 233 -11.25 0.79 -2.89
C VAL A 233 -11.42 0.99 -1.39
N LEU A 234 -12.37 1.83 -1.00
CA LEU A 234 -12.66 2.12 0.39
C LEU A 234 -13.77 1.20 0.92
N GLY A 235 -13.58 0.65 2.11
CA GLY A 235 -14.55 -0.18 2.84
C GLY A 235 -15.40 0.62 3.81
N SER A 236 -14.82 1.68 4.39
CA SER A 236 -15.50 2.57 5.33
C SER A 236 -16.22 3.71 4.61
N THR A 237 -17.15 4.35 5.35
CA THR A 237 -17.85 5.53 4.82
C THR A 237 -17.01 6.78 4.96
N TRP A 238 -16.30 7.11 3.89
CA TRP A 238 -15.50 8.33 3.81
C TRP A 238 -16.25 9.47 3.13
N THR A 239 -16.19 10.67 3.72
CA THR A 239 -16.61 11.90 3.06
C THR A 239 -15.45 12.45 2.25
N ILE A 240 -15.62 12.51 0.93
CA ILE A 240 -14.61 13.08 0.05
C ILE A 240 -14.65 14.60 0.14
N ILE A 241 -13.53 15.21 0.51
CA ILE A 241 -13.38 16.67 0.49
C ILE A 241 -12.87 17.04 -0.91
N PRO A 242 -13.63 17.85 -1.67
CA PRO A 242 -13.16 18.39 -2.93
C PRO A 242 -11.93 19.29 -2.68
N THR A 243 -10.85 19.04 -3.37
CA THR A 243 -9.70 19.92 -3.33
C THR A 243 -9.76 20.86 -4.51
N ASN A 244 -9.84 22.17 -4.25
CA ASN A 244 -9.58 23.22 -5.24
C ASN A 244 -8.07 23.48 -5.40
N LEU A 245 -7.25 22.51 -5.03
CA LEU A 245 -5.81 22.62 -5.23
C LEU A 245 -5.56 22.68 -6.74
N PRO A 246 -4.80 23.67 -7.22
CA PRO A 246 -4.35 23.66 -8.61
C PRO A 246 -3.59 22.34 -8.79
N ILE A 247 -4.12 21.49 -9.65
CA ILE A 247 -3.48 20.25 -10.05
C ILE A 247 -2.22 20.70 -10.78
N LYS A 248 -1.10 20.78 -10.08
CA LYS A 248 0.17 20.62 -10.76
C LYS A 248 0.11 19.18 -11.24
N ASP A 249 0.05 19.00 -12.55
CA ASP A 249 0.24 17.69 -13.13
C ASP A 249 1.35 17.01 -12.34
N PRO A 250 1.10 15.91 -11.67
CA PRO A 250 2.17 15.17 -11.09
C PRO A 250 3.01 14.77 -12.30
N VAL A 251 4.09 15.49 -12.54
CA VAL A 251 5.22 14.88 -13.23
C VAL A 251 5.49 13.67 -12.35
N ARG A 252 4.90 12.55 -12.72
CA ARG A 252 5.25 11.27 -12.17
C ARG A 252 6.70 11.02 -12.56
N VAL A 253 7.58 11.67 -11.84
CA VAL A 253 8.92 11.18 -11.71
C VAL A 253 8.74 9.99 -10.77
N ASP A 254 8.28 8.89 -11.33
CA ASP A 254 8.41 7.59 -10.70
C ASP A 254 9.92 7.40 -10.52
N PRO A 255 10.44 7.44 -9.27
CA PRO A 255 11.88 7.29 -9.06
C PRO A 255 12.42 6.01 -9.70
N ALA A 256 11.56 4.97 -9.81
CA ALA A 256 11.87 3.75 -10.52
C ALA A 256 11.95 3.98 -12.04
N ALA A 257 11.08 4.77 -12.64
CA ALA A 257 11.14 5.08 -14.07
C ALA A 257 12.36 5.94 -14.42
N GLU A 258 12.75 6.85 -13.53
CA GLU A 258 13.98 7.64 -13.70
C GLU A 258 15.26 6.79 -13.53
N ALA A 259 15.25 5.87 -12.56
CA ALA A 259 16.35 4.94 -12.36
C ALA A 259 16.52 3.99 -13.57
N VAL A 260 15.40 3.49 -14.13
CA VAL A 260 15.44 2.64 -15.33
C VAL A 260 15.89 3.44 -16.57
N LYS A 261 15.46 4.69 -16.74
CA LYS A 261 15.96 5.55 -17.85
C LYS A 261 17.46 5.83 -17.75
N LYS A 262 17.99 6.00 -16.54
CA LYS A 262 19.44 6.19 -16.33
C LYS A 262 20.25 4.91 -16.52
N ALA A 263 19.64 3.74 -16.35
CA ALA A 263 20.29 2.44 -16.49
C ALA A 263 20.28 1.89 -17.93
N GLN A 264 19.46 2.44 -18.84
CA GLN A 264 19.46 2.04 -20.24
C GLN A 264 20.70 2.62 -20.95
N PRO A 265 21.55 1.79 -21.59
CA PRO A 265 22.63 2.30 -22.43
C PRO A 265 22.00 3.15 -23.54
N GLN A 266 22.49 4.38 -23.70
CA GLN A 266 22.05 5.26 -24.79
C GLN A 266 22.25 4.55 -26.12
N PRO A 267 21.25 4.50 -27.01
CA PRO A 267 21.41 3.91 -28.31
C PRO A 267 22.46 4.72 -29.06
N VAL A 268 23.55 4.05 -29.40
CA VAL A 268 24.55 4.59 -30.34
C VAL A 268 23.82 4.84 -31.65
N LEU A 269 23.66 6.10 -32.02
CA LEU A 269 23.10 6.54 -33.30
C LEU A 269 23.99 6.01 -34.44
N GLN A 270 23.77 4.78 -34.87
CA GLN A 270 24.23 4.31 -36.18
C GLN A 270 23.21 4.79 -37.20
N GLY A 271 23.72 5.69 -38.08
CA GLY A 271 22.95 6.20 -39.22
C GLY A 271 22.34 5.08 -40.06
N ARG A 272 21.03 5.10 -40.22
CA ARG A 272 20.32 4.29 -41.21
C ARG A 272 19.67 5.17 -42.26
N THR A 273 20.14 4.99 -43.46
CA THR A 273 19.53 5.37 -44.72
C THR A 273 18.12 4.77 -44.86
N ALA A 274 17.26 5.60 -45.45
CA ALA A 274 15.88 5.26 -45.78
C ALA A 274 15.75 4.16 -46.84
N ALA A 275 14.81 3.23 -46.64
CA ALA A 275 14.08 2.55 -47.75
C ALA A 275 12.79 1.92 -47.20
N GLN A 276 11.64 2.43 -47.69
CA GLN A 276 10.46 1.75 -48.24
C GLN A 276 9.88 0.51 -47.49
N ALA A 277 8.67 0.52 -47.04
CA ALA A 277 7.31 0.60 -47.60
C ALA A 277 6.53 -0.74 -47.52
N ASN A 278 5.24 -0.61 -47.24
CA ASN A 278 4.09 -1.52 -47.53
C ASN A 278 3.78 -2.63 -46.50
N GLY A 279 2.60 -2.50 -45.85
CA GLY A 279 1.33 -3.08 -46.34
C GLY A 279 0.76 -4.10 -45.38
N GLY A 280 -0.46 -3.87 -44.87
CA GLY A 280 -1.52 -4.88 -44.68
C GLY A 280 -1.43 -5.73 -43.40
N ASP A 281 -2.31 -5.75 -42.51
CA ASP A 281 -3.66 -6.30 -42.52
C ASP A 281 -4.23 -6.29 -41.07
N GLN A 282 -5.46 -5.90 -40.94
CA GLN A 282 -6.22 -6.00 -39.71
C GLN A 282 -6.93 -7.35 -39.66
N SER A 283 -6.74 -8.12 -38.63
CA SER A 283 -7.70 -9.16 -38.28
C SER A 283 -7.89 -9.27 -36.77
N SER A 284 -9.13 -9.05 -36.38
CA SER A 284 -9.73 -9.22 -35.06
C SER A 284 -9.49 -10.61 -34.46
N LEU A 285 -9.06 -10.68 -33.23
CA LEU A 285 -9.18 -11.89 -32.41
C LEU A 285 -9.63 -11.53 -30.98
N THR A 286 -10.93 -11.66 -30.78
CA THR A 286 -11.53 -11.80 -29.47
C THR A 286 -11.22 -13.19 -28.93
N SER A 287 -10.31 -13.31 -27.97
CA SER A 287 -10.09 -14.55 -27.23
C SER A 287 -10.64 -14.41 -25.82
N HIS A 288 -11.69 -15.14 -25.51
CA HIS A 288 -12.17 -15.36 -24.16
C HIS A 288 -11.13 -16.17 -23.36
N VAL A 289 -10.60 -15.58 -22.31
CA VAL A 289 -9.75 -16.29 -21.33
C VAL A 289 -10.67 -16.88 -20.26
N PRO A 290 -10.66 -18.20 -20.01
CA PRO A 290 -11.48 -18.80 -18.96
C PRO A 290 -10.91 -18.48 -17.58
N PHE A 291 -11.78 -18.01 -16.70
CA PHE A 291 -11.51 -17.76 -15.28
C PHE A 291 -11.13 -19.07 -14.58
N LYS A 292 -9.90 -19.23 -14.13
CA LYS A 292 -9.52 -20.30 -13.21
C LYS A 292 -10.05 -19.96 -11.82
N ALA A 293 -11.02 -20.73 -11.34
CA ALA A 293 -11.60 -20.57 -10.02
C ALA A 293 -10.52 -20.68 -8.93
N ALA A 294 -10.46 -19.68 -8.06
CA ALA A 294 -9.60 -19.65 -6.89
C ALA A 294 -9.90 -20.82 -5.94
N GLY A 295 -8.85 -21.38 -5.33
CA GLY A 295 -8.95 -22.50 -4.39
C GLY A 295 -9.89 -22.23 -3.20
N LYS A 296 -10.48 -23.27 -2.65
CA LYS A 296 -11.43 -23.20 -1.52
C LYS A 296 -10.77 -22.55 -0.28
N ILE A 297 -11.44 -21.51 0.25
CA ILE A 297 -11.06 -20.85 1.51
C ILE A 297 -11.16 -21.86 2.67
N PRO A 298 -10.18 -21.95 3.59
CA PRO A 298 -10.28 -22.83 4.77
C PRO A 298 -11.47 -22.44 5.65
N THR A 299 -12.20 -23.45 6.13
CA THR A 299 -13.41 -23.28 6.97
C THR A 299 -13.16 -22.56 8.30
N SER A 300 -11.93 -22.58 8.83
CA SER A 300 -11.52 -21.83 10.02
C SER A 300 -11.62 -20.31 9.82
N PHE A 301 -11.40 -19.82 8.61
CA PHE A 301 -11.48 -18.40 8.27
C PHE A 301 -12.94 -17.89 8.17
N MET A 302 -13.85 -18.77 7.74
CA MET A 302 -15.28 -18.45 7.61
C MET A 302 -16.00 -18.38 8.98
N SER A 303 -15.46 -18.98 10.03
CA SER A 303 -16.04 -18.89 11.38
C SER A 303 -15.70 -17.58 12.09
N ALA A 304 -14.59 -16.94 11.73
CA ALA A 304 -14.19 -15.63 12.27
C ALA A 304 -15.02 -14.46 11.69
N LEU A 305 -15.57 -14.63 10.48
CA LEU A 305 -16.40 -13.62 9.81
C LEU A 305 -17.88 -13.61 10.26
N LYS A 306 -18.27 -14.53 11.17
CA LYS A 306 -19.67 -14.67 11.68
C LYS A 306 -19.86 -14.21 13.13
N LYS A 307 -18.83 -13.65 13.73
CA LYS A 307 -18.92 -13.00 15.06
C LYS A 307 -18.75 -11.49 14.89
#